data_7dad8b1c18ce3e852fde276bfbdb1fdf
#
_entry.id   7dad8b1c18ce3e852fde276bfbdb1fdf
#
_cell.length_a   1.000
_cell.length_b   1.000
_cell.length_c   1.000
_cell.angle_alpha   90.00
_cell.angle_beta   90.00
_cell.angle_gamma   90.00
#
_symmetry.space_group_name_H-M   'P 1'
#
loop_
_entity.id
_entity.type
_entity.pdbx_description
1 polymer ?
#
loop_
_entity_poly.entity_id
_entity_poly.type
_entity_poly.pdbx_seq_one_letter_code
_entity_poly.pdbx_strand_id
1 'polypeptide(L)'
;MTLLQYLEKINILYKTGNAREHSYRGDLQNLIMAILPDVLVTNEPARVDCGAPDYVLTRKDVPIGYIEAKDIGVDLKDKKLKEQFDRYKSGLSNLIFTDYLDFHFYKDGEFVTKIAIAKIENQTIQPLSENFDEFTHLIQNFALTISQTIKSPTKLAQMMAGKAKLMADVIEKSLNNDDQEGNRSQIKSQMLSFQQMLIHDIDNKSFSDIYAQTIAYGMFAARYHDPTLPTFSRMEAAELIPKSNPFLRKLFQDIAGFDLDTRLTWIVDELVNIFLASDVANIMKNFGRSTKQEDPVVHFYETFLGEYNPALRKARGVWYTPQPVVNFIVRAVDDILKTEFDLPQGLADTSKIKIKKKAVTQTLGKNAKIKEVETEIEVHKVQILDPATGTGTFLAEVVKHIHKKFEGQQGIWSKYVTKDLIPRLNGFELLMASYAMAHLKMDMLLTETGYKPTDDQRFRIFLTNSLEEAHPDTATLFSSWLSDEADQANAIKRDAPVMVVIGNPPYSVSSTNKSPWIESLTADYKKDMKERNIQPLSDDYIKFIRFGQHFIDKNGEG
;
A
#
# COMPACT_ATOMS: atom_id res chain seq x y z
N MET A 1 15.76 -40.39 6.12
CA MET A 1 16.51 -40.27 7.40
C MET A 1 15.54 -40.53 8.55
N THR A 2 15.88 -41.40 9.51
CA THR A 2 15.07 -41.59 10.73
C THR A 2 15.42 -40.55 11.80
N LEU A 3 14.55 -40.37 12.81
CA LEU A 3 14.82 -39.47 13.96
C LEU A 3 16.08 -39.87 14.71
N LEU A 4 16.32 -41.16 14.92
CA LEU A 4 17.55 -41.63 15.54
C LEU A 4 18.79 -41.26 14.73
N GLN A 5 18.79 -41.50 13.42
CA GLN A 5 19.89 -41.11 12.52
C GLN A 5 20.15 -39.60 12.55
N TYR A 6 19.09 -38.82 12.60
CA TYR A 6 19.18 -37.36 12.74
C TYR A 6 19.87 -36.97 14.04
N LEU A 7 19.40 -37.50 15.17
CA LEU A 7 19.97 -37.19 16.49
C LEU A 7 21.42 -37.67 16.63
N GLU A 8 21.78 -38.81 16.05
CA GLU A 8 23.16 -39.27 16.00
C GLU A 8 24.07 -38.28 15.24
N LYS A 9 23.65 -37.81 14.09
CA LYS A 9 24.42 -36.84 13.30
C LYS A 9 24.63 -35.53 14.03
N ILE A 10 23.56 -34.93 14.55
CA ILE A 10 23.68 -33.65 15.25
C ILE A 10 24.47 -33.80 16.56
N ASN A 11 24.41 -34.96 17.23
CA ASN A 11 25.19 -35.22 18.44
C ASN A 11 26.71 -35.32 18.13
N ILE A 12 27.09 -35.89 16.98
CA ILE A 12 28.49 -35.90 16.53
C ILE A 12 28.99 -34.46 16.34
N LEU A 13 28.22 -33.61 15.64
CA LEU A 13 28.57 -32.22 15.45
C LEU A 13 28.58 -31.42 16.75
N TYR A 14 27.59 -31.64 17.62
CA TYR A 14 27.47 -30.96 18.92
C TYR A 14 28.69 -31.22 19.81
N LYS A 15 29.16 -32.48 19.88
CA LYS A 15 30.33 -32.87 20.66
C LYS A 15 31.64 -32.24 20.20
N THR A 16 31.73 -31.73 18.97
CA THR A 16 32.94 -31.04 18.51
C THR A 16 33.13 -29.69 19.18
N GLY A 17 32.09 -29.13 19.79
CA GLY A 17 32.08 -27.78 20.39
C GLY A 17 32.24 -26.64 19.41
N ASN A 18 32.46 -26.92 18.12
CA ASN A 18 32.67 -25.95 17.06
C ASN A 18 31.42 -25.70 16.17
N ALA A 19 30.42 -26.59 16.29
CA ALA A 19 29.18 -26.47 15.53
C ALA A 19 28.32 -25.31 16.06
N ARG A 20 27.67 -24.62 15.16
CA ARG A 20 26.70 -23.54 15.40
C ARG A 20 25.42 -23.86 14.65
N GLU A 21 24.38 -23.05 14.84
CA GLU A 21 23.07 -23.14 14.19
C GLU A 21 23.15 -23.61 12.73
N HIS A 22 23.97 -22.96 11.90
CA HIS A 22 24.12 -23.30 10.47
C HIS A 22 24.66 -24.73 10.23
N SER A 23 25.38 -25.30 11.18
CA SER A 23 25.97 -26.65 11.02
C SER A 23 24.92 -27.76 11.03
N TYR A 24 23.78 -27.52 11.65
CA TYR A 24 22.70 -28.51 11.81
C TYR A 24 21.61 -28.41 10.74
N ARG A 25 21.60 -27.33 9.94
CA ARG A 25 20.50 -26.99 9.02
C ARG A 25 20.22 -28.07 7.98
N GLY A 26 21.25 -28.63 7.37
CA GLY A 26 21.10 -29.69 6.37
C GLY A 26 20.49 -30.97 6.93
N ASP A 27 20.78 -31.31 8.17
CA ASP A 27 20.25 -32.53 8.79
C ASP A 27 18.76 -32.35 9.16
N LEU A 28 18.36 -31.18 9.67
CA LEU A 28 16.94 -30.88 9.90
C LEU A 28 16.13 -30.86 8.61
N GLN A 29 16.67 -30.23 7.55
CA GLN A 29 16.06 -30.25 6.21
C GLN A 29 15.78 -31.69 5.74
N ASN A 30 16.78 -32.54 5.83
CA ASN A 30 16.66 -33.93 5.42
C ASN A 30 15.69 -34.75 6.29
N LEU A 31 15.58 -34.42 7.58
CA LEU A 31 14.60 -35.04 8.47
C LEU A 31 13.18 -34.66 8.07
N ILE A 32 12.91 -33.37 7.88
CA ILE A 32 11.56 -32.89 7.51
C ILE A 32 11.14 -33.45 6.14
N MET A 33 12.03 -33.44 5.15
CA MET A 33 11.76 -34.04 3.83
C MET A 33 11.52 -35.55 3.89
N ALA A 34 12.15 -36.26 4.85
CA ALA A 34 11.88 -37.68 5.05
C ALA A 34 10.51 -37.95 5.67
N ILE A 35 10.01 -37.06 6.53
CA ILE A 35 8.66 -37.13 7.13
C ILE A 35 7.60 -36.69 6.11
N LEU A 36 7.92 -35.71 5.25
CA LEU A 36 7.03 -35.09 4.27
C LEU A 36 7.60 -35.23 2.85
N PRO A 37 7.47 -36.38 2.19
CA PRO A 37 8.11 -36.63 0.90
C PRO A 37 7.61 -35.76 -0.27
N ASP A 38 6.41 -35.19 -0.13
CA ASP A 38 5.77 -34.30 -1.09
C ASP A 38 6.04 -32.81 -0.84
N VAL A 39 6.88 -32.50 0.14
CA VAL A 39 7.24 -31.14 0.55
C VAL A 39 8.70 -30.87 0.27
N LEU A 40 8.97 -29.80 -0.46
CA LEU A 40 10.31 -29.27 -0.65
C LEU A 40 10.64 -28.36 0.54
N VAL A 41 11.73 -28.63 1.23
CA VAL A 41 12.27 -27.78 2.29
C VAL A 41 13.46 -27.01 1.74
N THR A 42 13.35 -25.70 1.64
CA THR A 42 14.43 -24.82 1.21
C THR A 42 15.07 -24.18 2.43
N ASN A 43 16.36 -24.44 2.59
CA ASN A 43 17.21 -23.83 3.60
C ASN A 43 17.79 -22.54 3.01
N GLU A 44 17.76 -21.45 3.76
CA GLU A 44 18.18 -20.12 3.33
C GLU A 44 17.75 -19.75 1.91
N PRO A 45 16.61 -19.13 1.72
CA PRO A 45 16.42 -18.36 0.50
C PRO A 45 17.50 -17.28 0.47
N ALA A 46 18.30 -17.20 -0.59
CA ALA A 46 19.48 -16.35 -0.80
C ALA A 46 19.73 -15.33 0.30
N ARG A 47 20.86 -15.42 1.00
CA ARG A 47 21.30 -14.62 2.17
C ARG A 47 20.70 -13.23 2.18
N VAL A 48 19.85 -12.97 3.14
CA VAL A 48 19.33 -11.64 3.40
C VAL A 48 19.57 -11.36 4.88
N ASP A 49 20.42 -10.42 5.19
CA ASP A 49 20.75 -10.00 6.56
C ASP A 49 19.55 -9.43 7.35
N CYS A 50 18.39 -9.38 6.74
CA CYS A 50 17.19 -8.69 7.23
C CYS A 50 16.11 -9.60 7.82
N GLY A 51 16.37 -10.92 8.08
CA GLY A 51 15.45 -11.77 8.86
C GLY A 51 14.43 -12.57 8.08
N ALA A 52 14.82 -13.18 6.97
CA ALA A 52 14.08 -14.29 6.41
C ALA A 52 14.15 -15.50 7.37
N PRO A 53 13.06 -16.30 7.52
CA PRO A 53 13.10 -17.52 8.31
C PRO A 53 14.13 -18.50 7.73
N ASP A 54 14.70 -19.35 8.59
CA ASP A 54 15.77 -20.25 8.20
C ASP A 54 15.33 -21.30 7.18
N TYR A 55 14.05 -21.70 7.22
CA TYR A 55 13.49 -22.65 6.27
C TYR A 55 12.11 -22.23 5.79
N VAL A 56 11.85 -22.48 4.53
CA VAL A 56 10.54 -22.43 3.90
C VAL A 56 10.15 -23.84 3.44
N LEU A 57 8.98 -24.29 3.85
CA LEU A 57 8.38 -25.53 3.40
C LEU A 57 7.40 -25.24 2.27
N THR A 58 7.58 -25.85 1.11
CA THR A 58 6.70 -25.63 -0.06
C THR A 58 6.13 -26.96 -0.57
N ARG A 59 4.87 -26.94 -0.98
CA ARG A 59 4.20 -28.04 -1.67
C ARG A 59 3.63 -27.51 -2.98
N LYS A 60 4.08 -28.06 -4.14
CA LYS A 60 3.68 -27.55 -5.47
C LYS A 60 3.85 -26.02 -5.58
N ASP A 61 5.02 -25.54 -5.19
CA ASP A 61 5.40 -24.12 -5.20
C ASP A 61 4.60 -23.20 -4.23
N VAL A 62 3.68 -23.76 -3.44
CA VAL A 62 2.94 -23.02 -2.43
C VAL A 62 3.62 -23.17 -1.07
N PRO A 63 4.09 -22.09 -0.44
CA PRO A 63 4.59 -22.16 0.92
C PRO A 63 3.53 -22.68 1.89
N ILE A 64 3.89 -23.69 2.66
CA ILE A 64 3.00 -24.36 3.62
C ILE A 64 3.38 -24.08 5.06
N GLY A 65 4.58 -23.61 5.31
CA GLY A 65 5.05 -23.26 6.64
C GLY A 65 6.52 -22.85 6.66
N TYR A 66 6.95 -22.43 7.83
CA TYR A 66 8.28 -21.86 8.06
C TYR A 66 8.90 -22.46 9.31
N ILE A 67 10.22 -22.54 9.34
CA ILE A 67 10.96 -22.93 10.52
C ILE A 67 12.05 -21.89 10.77
N GLU A 68 12.14 -21.41 12.00
CA GLU A 68 13.24 -20.60 12.52
C GLU A 68 13.99 -21.40 13.56
N ALA A 69 15.27 -21.58 13.36
CA ALA A 69 16.13 -22.36 14.22
C ALA A 69 17.05 -21.46 15.08
N LYS A 70 17.50 -21.96 16.18
CA LYS A 70 18.51 -21.34 17.06
C LYS A 70 19.53 -22.39 17.47
N ASP A 71 20.67 -21.94 17.97
CA ASP A 71 21.70 -22.87 18.48
C ASP A 71 21.12 -23.86 19.51
N ILE A 72 21.62 -25.08 19.47
CA ILE A 72 21.20 -26.16 20.39
C ILE A 72 21.38 -25.72 21.86
N GLY A 73 20.31 -25.85 22.65
CA GLY A 73 20.25 -25.49 24.05
C GLY A 73 19.92 -24.04 24.35
N VAL A 74 19.57 -23.27 23.33
CA VAL A 74 19.04 -21.91 23.50
C VAL A 74 17.61 -21.97 24.02
N ASP A 75 17.31 -21.23 25.09
CA ASP A 75 15.94 -21.08 25.55
C ASP A 75 15.10 -20.29 24.54
N LEU A 76 14.19 -20.96 23.85
CA LEU A 76 13.28 -20.34 22.87
C LEU A 76 12.29 -19.32 23.48
N LYS A 77 12.28 -19.19 24.83
CA LYS A 77 11.51 -18.16 25.55
C LYS A 77 12.37 -16.98 26.02
N ASP A 78 13.65 -16.94 25.66
CA ASP A 78 14.54 -15.83 26.03
C ASP A 78 13.96 -14.50 25.52
N LYS A 79 13.94 -13.51 26.42
CA LYS A 79 13.48 -12.15 26.13
C LYS A 79 14.23 -11.49 24.97
N LYS A 80 15.49 -11.88 24.73
CA LYS A 80 16.30 -11.37 23.62
C LYS A 80 15.78 -11.81 22.26
N LEU A 81 15.09 -12.95 22.17
CA LEU A 81 14.50 -13.46 20.94
C LEU A 81 13.07 -12.94 20.71
N LYS A 82 12.47 -12.32 21.74
CA LYS A 82 11.06 -11.96 21.75
C LYS A 82 10.68 -11.07 20.58
N GLU A 83 11.45 -10.02 20.31
CA GLU A 83 11.16 -9.07 19.22
C GLU A 83 11.18 -9.75 17.85
N GLN A 84 12.19 -10.57 17.58
CA GLN A 84 12.29 -11.34 16.33
C GLN A 84 11.13 -12.35 16.23
N PHE A 85 10.83 -13.06 17.29
CA PHE A 85 9.78 -14.08 17.31
C PHE A 85 8.38 -13.47 17.19
N ASP A 86 8.12 -12.35 17.86
CA ASP A 86 6.83 -11.65 17.74
C ASP A 86 6.62 -11.11 16.33
N ARG A 87 7.68 -10.63 15.67
CA ARG A 87 7.64 -10.22 14.27
C ARG A 87 7.30 -11.39 13.33
N TYR A 88 7.95 -12.54 13.50
CA TYR A 88 7.63 -13.73 12.70
C TYR A 88 6.23 -14.26 12.96
N LYS A 89 5.80 -14.33 14.22
CA LYS A 89 4.42 -14.75 14.58
C LYS A 89 3.36 -13.85 13.95
N SER A 90 3.63 -12.56 13.82
CA SER A 90 2.67 -11.63 13.20
C SER A 90 2.63 -11.74 11.69
N GLY A 91 3.73 -12.14 11.06
CA GLY A 91 3.88 -12.19 9.60
C GLY A 91 3.69 -13.57 8.97
N LEU A 92 3.90 -14.65 9.73
CA LEU A 92 3.91 -16.03 9.22
C LEU A 92 2.77 -16.84 9.82
N SER A 93 1.91 -17.40 8.98
CA SER A 93 0.69 -18.07 9.42
C SER A 93 0.91 -19.47 10.01
N ASN A 94 1.98 -20.15 9.65
CA ASN A 94 2.31 -21.51 10.10
C ASN A 94 3.80 -21.58 10.35
N LEU A 95 4.22 -21.68 11.62
CA LEU A 95 5.59 -21.43 12.02
C LEU A 95 6.05 -22.40 13.12
N ILE A 96 7.28 -22.89 13.00
CA ILE A 96 7.96 -23.65 14.02
C ILE A 96 9.19 -22.87 14.49
N PHE A 97 9.35 -22.68 15.79
CA PHE A 97 10.64 -22.31 16.40
C PHE A 97 11.30 -23.55 16.96
N THR A 98 12.60 -23.71 16.75
CA THR A 98 13.34 -24.87 17.23
C THR A 98 14.79 -24.52 17.61
N ASP A 99 15.33 -25.26 18.57
CA ASP A 99 16.76 -25.39 18.83
C ASP A 99 17.32 -26.74 18.31
N TYR A 100 16.65 -27.35 17.29
CA TYR A 100 16.93 -28.66 16.73
C TYR A 100 16.54 -29.85 17.61
N LEU A 101 16.24 -29.64 18.89
CA LEU A 101 15.84 -30.67 19.88
C LEU A 101 14.43 -30.44 20.41
N ASP A 102 14.05 -29.19 20.65
CA ASP A 102 12.72 -28.75 21.08
C ASP A 102 12.03 -27.98 19.93
N PHE A 103 10.77 -28.27 19.68
CA PHE A 103 9.99 -27.71 18.58
C PHE A 103 8.72 -27.07 19.09
N HIS A 104 8.57 -25.77 18.89
CA HIS A 104 7.40 -24.99 19.30
C HIS A 104 6.57 -24.62 18.06
N PHE A 105 5.34 -25.08 17.99
CA PHE A 105 4.43 -24.90 16.86
C PHE A 105 3.52 -23.72 17.10
N TYR A 106 3.39 -22.87 16.08
CA TYR A 106 2.52 -21.70 16.08
C TYR A 106 1.65 -21.68 14.83
N LYS A 107 0.40 -21.25 15.00
CA LYS A 107 -0.55 -21.06 13.92
C LYS A 107 -1.19 -19.69 14.04
N ASP A 108 -1.10 -18.87 12.97
CA ASP A 108 -1.65 -17.52 12.96
C ASP A 108 -1.21 -16.65 14.16
N GLY A 109 0.05 -16.83 14.58
CA GLY A 109 0.65 -16.15 15.72
C GLY A 109 0.41 -16.79 17.10
N GLU A 110 -0.57 -17.68 17.20
CA GLU A 110 -0.93 -18.34 18.46
C GLU A 110 -0.13 -19.61 18.68
N PHE A 111 0.28 -19.83 19.95
CA PHE A 111 0.96 -21.05 20.34
C PHE A 111 0.01 -22.25 20.28
N VAL A 112 0.42 -23.30 19.57
CA VAL A 112 -0.38 -24.53 19.43
C VAL A 112 0.10 -25.59 20.41
N THR A 113 1.37 -26.00 20.31
CA THR A 113 1.97 -27.04 21.14
C THR A 113 3.50 -26.97 21.05
N LYS A 114 4.16 -27.77 21.86
CA LYS A 114 5.59 -28.00 21.77
C LYS A 114 5.92 -29.45 22.04
N ILE A 115 7.04 -29.92 21.49
CA ILE A 115 7.57 -31.26 21.71
C ILE A 115 9.09 -31.25 21.65
N ALA A 116 9.74 -31.93 22.60
CA ALA A 116 11.15 -32.19 22.54
C ALA A 116 11.43 -33.65 22.08
N ILE A 117 12.33 -33.82 21.10
CA ILE A 117 12.73 -35.13 20.59
C ILE A 117 14.02 -35.63 21.24
N ALA A 118 14.72 -34.75 21.95
CA ALA A 118 15.93 -35.09 22.72
C ALA A 118 16.14 -34.05 23.82
N LYS A 119 17.03 -34.39 24.75
CA LYS A 119 17.51 -33.50 25.82
C LYS A 119 19.03 -33.55 25.91
N ILE A 120 19.64 -32.52 26.51
CA ILE A 120 21.09 -32.48 26.76
C ILE A 120 21.37 -32.98 28.15
N GLU A 121 22.13 -34.07 28.26
CA GLU A 121 22.65 -34.58 29.51
C GLU A 121 24.14 -34.86 29.38
N ASN A 122 24.95 -34.39 30.33
CA ASN A 122 26.40 -34.58 30.34
C ASN A 122 27.09 -34.25 29.00
N GLN A 123 26.72 -33.09 28.40
CA GLN A 123 27.24 -32.64 27.11
C GLN A 123 26.99 -33.63 25.95
N THR A 124 25.93 -34.41 26.07
CA THR A 124 25.52 -35.38 25.06
C THR A 124 24.03 -35.26 24.81
N ILE A 125 23.62 -35.33 23.53
CA ILE A 125 22.21 -35.33 23.14
C ILE A 125 21.64 -36.73 23.38
N GLN A 126 20.66 -36.84 24.28
CA GLN A 126 19.96 -38.07 24.63
C GLN A 126 18.57 -38.10 23.98
N PRO A 127 18.27 -39.10 23.13
CA PRO A 127 16.97 -39.24 22.50
C PRO A 127 15.82 -39.40 23.50
N LEU A 128 14.68 -38.81 23.22
CA LEU A 128 13.38 -39.03 23.88
C LEU A 128 12.49 -39.83 22.91
N SER A 129 12.80 -41.13 22.79
CA SER A 129 12.19 -42.01 21.78
C SER A 129 10.68 -42.13 21.93
N GLU A 130 10.16 -41.97 23.13
CA GLU A 130 8.72 -41.92 23.43
C GLU A 130 7.95 -40.79 22.69
N ASN A 131 8.66 -39.72 22.29
CA ASN A 131 8.07 -38.57 21.61
C ASN A 131 8.16 -38.64 20.06
N PHE A 132 8.78 -39.64 19.49
CA PHE A 132 9.10 -39.68 18.06
C PHE A 132 7.86 -39.81 17.18
N ASP A 133 6.89 -40.62 17.57
CA ASP A 133 5.64 -40.80 16.82
C ASP A 133 4.80 -39.53 16.92
N GLU A 134 4.70 -38.93 18.09
CA GLU A 134 3.98 -37.67 18.28
C GLU A 134 4.61 -36.53 17.48
N PHE A 135 5.95 -36.41 17.48
CA PHE A 135 6.65 -35.41 16.64
C PHE A 135 6.35 -35.61 15.16
N THR A 136 6.41 -36.85 14.68
CA THR A 136 6.11 -37.17 13.28
C THR A 136 4.68 -36.76 12.90
N HIS A 137 3.70 -37.07 13.77
CA HIS A 137 2.30 -36.65 13.56
C HIS A 137 2.14 -35.12 13.61
N LEU A 138 2.84 -34.43 14.50
CA LEU A 138 2.80 -32.95 14.58
C LEU A 138 3.35 -32.30 13.30
N ILE A 139 4.47 -32.80 12.76
CA ILE A 139 5.03 -32.33 11.48
C ILE A 139 4.07 -32.61 10.32
N GLN A 140 3.45 -33.79 10.26
CA GLN A 140 2.45 -34.11 9.25
C GLN A 140 1.21 -33.21 9.35
N ASN A 141 0.68 -33.00 10.54
CA ASN A 141 -0.46 -32.08 10.79
C ASN A 141 -0.11 -30.62 10.47
N PHE A 142 1.10 -30.18 10.79
CA PHE A 142 1.62 -28.88 10.42
C PHE A 142 1.56 -28.66 8.90
N ALA A 143 1.95 -29.67 8.13
CA ALA A 143 1.93 -29.60 6.67
C ALA A 143 0.52 -29.68 6.06
N LEU A 144 -0.50 -30.18 6.79
CA LEU A 144 -1.88 -30.28 6.31
C LEU A 144 -2.70 -29.00 6.53
N THR A 145 -2.19 -28.08 7.31
CA THR A 145 -2.97 -26.93 7.86
C THR A 145 -3.36 -25.85 6.83
N ILE A 146 -3.05 -26.01 5.54
CA ILE A 146 -3.02 -24.90 4.56
C ILE A 146 -4.26 -24.75 3.68
N SER A 147 -5.20 -25.64 3.67
CA SER A 147 -6.34 -25.54 2.75
C SER A 147 -7.50 -24.65 3.25
N GLN A 148 -7.28 -23.74 4.20
CA GLN A 148 -8.36 -22.83 4.64
C GLN A 148 -8.44 -21.63 3.71
N THR A 149 -9.46 -21.61 2.86
CA THR A 149 -9.83 -20.42 2.10
C THR A 149 -10.18 -19.29 3.07
N ILE A 150 -9.50 -18.17 2.95
CA ILE A 150 -9.74 -16.97 3.75
C ILE A 150 -11.09 -16.40 3.34
N LYS A 151 -12.08 -16.43 4.24
CA LYS A 151 -13.45 -15.98 3.98
C LYS A 151 -13.81 -14.69 4.71
N SER A 152 -13.05 -14.35 5.75
CA SER A 152 -13.29 -13.17 6.58
C SER A 152 -12.50 -11.96 6.09
N PRO A 153 -13.14 -10.78 5.85
CA PRO A 153 -12.44 -9.54 5.53
C PRO A 153 -11.45 -9.14 6.62
N THR A 154 -11.82 -9.30 7.89
CA THR A 154 -10.95 -8.99 9.02
C THR A 154 -9.72 -9.89 9.03
N LYS A 155 -9.89 -11.21 8.80
CA LYS A 155 -8.76 -12.14 8.73
C LYS A 155 -7.83 -11.81 7.57
N LEU A 156 -8.39 -11.50 6.39
CA LEU A 156 -7.60 -11.05 5.24
C LEU A 156 -6.79 -9.79 5.57
N ALA A 157 -7.43 -8.78 6.17
CA ALA A 157 -6.77 -7.54 6.57
C ALA A 157 -5.65 -7.77 7.60
N GLN A 158 -5.85 -8.65 8.60
CA GLN A 158 -4.84 -9.04 9.58
C GLN A 158 -3.62 -9.71 8.92
N MET A 159 -3.86 -10.67 8.03
CA MET A 159 -2.79 -11.38 7.34
C MET A 159 -2.00 -10.44 6.41
N MET A 160 -2.69 -9.59 5.66
CA MET A 160 -2.06 -8.56 4.83
C MET A 160 -1.24 -7.58 5.68
N ALA A 161 -1.79 -7.10 6.80
CA ALA A 161 -1.11 -6.18 7.70
C ALA A 161 0.16 -6.81 8.32
N GLY A 162 0.11 -8.10 8.69
CA GLY A 162 1.27 -8.84 9.16
C GLY A 162 2.40 -8.90 8.12
N LYS A 163 2.06 -9.21 6.85
CA LYS A 163 3.05 -9.24 5.76
C LYS A 163 3.59 -7.85 5.42
N ALA A 164 2.72 -6.84 5.41
CA ALA A 164 3.14 -5.47 5.17
C ALA A 164 4.09 -4.94 6.26
N LYS A 165 3.84 -5.25 7.56
CA LYS A 165 4.77 -4.92 8.65
C LYS A 165 6.13 -5.58 8.45
N LEU A 166 6.13 -6.88 8.15
CA LEU A 166 7.36 -7.62 7.91
C LEU A 166 8.14 -7.03 6.72
N MET A 167 7.45 -6.66 5.65
CA MET A 167 8.03 -5.99 4.49
C MET A 167 8.63 -4.63 4.86
N ALA A 168 7.91 -3.81 5.63
CA ALA A 168 8.40 -2.52 6.08
C ALA A 168 9.68 -2.65 6.92
N ASP A 169 9.73 -3.61 7.86
CA ASP A 169 10.93 -3.91 8.66
C ASP A 169 12.14 -4.30 7.79
N VAL A 170 11.91 -5.11 6.74
CA VAL A 170 12.97 -5.54 5.82
C VAL A 170 13.47 -4.35 4.99
N ILE A 171 12.57 -3.52 4.48
CA ILE A 171 12.93 -2.31 3.71
C ILE A 171 13.71 -1.34 4.60
N GLU A 172 13.25 -1.06 5.82
CA GLU A 172 13.91 -0.14 6.75
C GLU A 172 15.34 -0.61 7.05
N LYS A 173 15.53 -1.88 7.37
CA LYS A 173 16.87 -2.45 7.61
C LYS A 173 17.76 -2.38 6.38
N SER A 174 17.20 -2.64 5.20
CA SER A 174 17.92 -2.51 3.94
C SER A 174 18.40 -1.09 3.69
N LEU A 175 17.53 -0.09 3.87
CA LEU A 175 17.86 1.32 3.71
C LEU A 175 18.90 1.78 4.74
N ASN A 176 18.80 1.32 5.98
CA ASN A 176 19.78 1.63 7.03
C ASN A 176 21.17 1.05 6.70
N ASN A 177 21.22 -0.18 6.15
CA ASN A 177 22.48 -0.78 5.68
C ASN A 177 23.06 -0.03 4.48
N ASP A 178 22.20 0.33 3.50
CA ASP A 178 22.63 1.14 2.34
C ASP A 178 23.25 2.48 2.78
N ASP A 179 22.66 3.11 3.82
CA ASP A 179 23.20 4.37 4.37
C ASP A 179 24.57 4.17 5.06
N GLN A 180 24.77 3.05 5.77
CA GLN A 180 26.05 2.74 6.45
C GLN A 180 27.16 2.38 5.46
N GLU A 181 26.82 1.66 4.39
CA GLU A 181 27.77 1.17 3.40
C GLU A 181 27.98 2.14 2.22
N GLY A 182 27.15 3.19 2.12
CA GLY A 182 27.17 4.12 0.99
C GLY A 182 26.63 3.51 -0.31
N ASN A 183 25.88 2.43 -0.21
CA ASN A 183 25.30 1.73 -1.35
C ASN A 183 24.06 2.47 -1.91
N ARG A 184 23.83 2.32 -3.22
CA ARG A 184 22.63 2.82 -3.89
C ARG A 184 21.82 1.65 -4.46
N SER A 185 21.08 0.97 -3.60
CA SER A 185 20.11 -0.02 -4.04
C SER A 185 18.95 0.64 -4.81
N GLN A 186 18.17 -0.16 -5.52
CA GLN A 186 16.96 0.32 -6.21
C GLN A 186 15.97 0.96 -5.23
N ILE A 187 15.73 0.32 -4.07
CA ILE A 187 14.85 0.86 -3.01
C ILE A 187 15.38 2.20 -2.50
N LYS A 188 16.71 2.34 -2.29
CA LYS A 188 17.29 3.62 -1.87
C LYS A 188 17.12 4.70 -2.93
N SER A 189 17.25 4.37 -4.20
CA SER A 189 17.03 5.30 -5.29
C SER A 189 15.56 5.75 -5.38
N GLN A 190 14.61 4.84 -5.15
CA GLN A 190 13.18 5.14 -5.08
C GLN A 190 12.85 6.02 -3.88
N MET A 191 13.42 5.74 -2.70
CA MET A 191 13.26 6.59 -1.51
C MET A 191 13.76 8.01 -1.75
N LEU A 192 14.95 8.18 -2.34
CA LEU A 192 15.52 9.50 -2.63
C LEU A 192 14.62 10.28 -3.61
N SER A 193 14.09 9.62 -4.63
CA SER A 193 13.14 10.23 -5.56
C SER A 193 11.85 10.67 -4.85
N PHE A 194 11.34 9.82 -3.97
CA PHE A 194 10.14 10.12 -3.16
C PHE A 194 10.38 11.31 -2.23
N GLN A 195 11.56 11.36 -1.59
CA GLN A 195 11.98 12.48 -0.74
C GLN A 195 12.08 13.79 -1.51
N GLN A 196 12.62 13.75 -2.73
CA GLN A 196 12.79 14.96 -3.55
C GLN A 196 11.46 15.49 -4.10
N MET A 197 10.47 14.62 -4.34
CA MET A 197 9.29 14.98 -5.12
C MET A 197 7.99 15.07 -4.32
N LEU A 198 7.89 14.39 -3.17
CA LEU A 198 6.63 14.30 -2.42
C LEU A 198 6.76 14.71 -0.96
N ILE A 199 7.70 14.13 -0.21
CA ILE A 199 7.85 14.38 1.23
C ILE A 199 9.33 14.58 1.53
N HIS A 200 9.77 15.83 1.62
CA HIS A 200 11.19 16.21 1.72
C HIS A 200 11.90 15.71 2.98
N ASP A 201 11.19 15.54 4.07
CA ASP A 201 11.71 15.13 5.38
C ASP A 201 11.39 13.66 5.73
N ILE A 202 11.01 12.84 4.73
CA ILE A 202 10.69 11.44 4.96
C ILE A 202 11.94 10.65 5.39
N ASP A 203 11.84 9.92 6.49
CA ASP A 203 12.88 9.02 6.97
C ASP A 203 12.73 7.59 6.39
N ASN A 204 13.75 6.75 6.61
CA ASN A 204 13.76 5.36 6.13
C ASN A 204 12.55 4.57 6.63
N LYS A 205 12.16 4.76 7.87
CA LYS A 205 11.01 4.07 8.49
C LYS A 205 9.69 4.47 7.84
N SER A 206 9.45 5.77 7.72
CA SER A 206 8.21 6.30 7.12
C SER A 206 8.07 5.91 5.65
N PHE A 207 9.18 5.94 4.90
CA PHE A 207 9.19 5.47 3.52
C PHE A 207 8.88 3.97 3.45
N SER A 208 9.50 3.15 4.31
CA SER A 208 9.29 1.69 4.36
C SER A 208 7.83 1.35 4.65
N ASP A 209 7.21 2.07 5.60
CA ASP A 209 5.78 1.92 5.93
C ASP A 209 4.88 2.25 4.74
N ILE A 210 5.12 3.37 4.05
CA ILE A 210 4.34 3.79 2.87
C ILE A 210 4.50 2.79 1.73
N TYR A 211 5.72 2.38 1.45
CA TYR A 211 6.03 1.48 0.33
C TYR A 211 5.43 0.08 0.53
N ALA A 212 5.58 -0.49 1.72
CA ALA A 212 5.02 -1.79 2.07
C ALA A 212 3.48 -1.81 2.01
N GLN A 213 2.83 -0.76 2.51
CA GLN A 213 1.38 -0.60 2.40
C GLN A 213 0.95 -0.51 0.92
N THR A 214 1.69 0.23 0.10
CA THR A 214 1.37 0.38 -1.33
C THR A 214 1.44 -0.96 -2.06
N ILE A 215 2.46 -1.78 -1.79
CA ILE A 215 2.56 -3.13 -2.35
C ILE A 215 1.36 -3.98 -1.91
N ALA A 216 1.05 -4.01 -0.61
CA ALA A 216 -0.05 -4.81 -0.08
C ALA A 216 -1.40 -4.43 -0.71
N TYR A 217 -1.66 -3.13 -0.85
CA TYR A 217 -2.91 -2.65 -1.46
C TYR A 217 -2.97 -2.81 -2.98
N GLY A 218 -1.86 -2.63 -3.66
CA GLY A 218 -1.82 -2.88 -5.09
C GLY A 218 -2.06 -4.34 -5.42
N MET A 219 -1.48 -5.28 -4.64
CA MET A 219 -1.77 -6.72 -4.75
C MET A 219 -3.25 -7.02 -4.46
N PHE A 220 -3.83 -6.37 -3.43
CA PHE A 220 -5.26 -6.46 -3.14
C PHE A 220 -6.12 -5.98 -4.31
N ALA A 221 -5.79 -4.81 -4.87
CA ALA A 221 -6.50 -4.25 -6.03
C ALA A 221 -6.40 -5.16 -7.25
N ALA A 222 -5.21 -5.70 -7.54
CA ALA A 222 -5.00 -6.65 -8.62
C ALA A 222 -5.86 -7.90 -8.43
N ARG A 223 -5.86 -8.49 -7.23
CA ARG A 223 -6.65 -9.67 -6.94
C ARG A 223 -8.15 -9.42 -6.98
N TYR A 224 -8.61 -8.23 -6.63
CA TYR A 224 -10.01 -7.85 -6.77
C TYR A 224 -10.49 -7.90 -8.23
N HIS A 225 -9.62 -7.49 -9.17
CA HIS A 225 -9.90 -7.50 -10.61
C HIS A 225 -9.59 -8.83 -11.30
N ASP A 226 -9.08 -9.83 -10.57
CA ASP A 226 -8.71 -11.12 -11.13
C ASP A 226 -9.96 -11.98 -11.39
N PRO A 227 -10.25 -12.32 -12.66
CA PRO A 227 -11.36 -13.20 -13.00
C PRO A 227 -11.07 -14.68 -12.71
N THR A 228 -9.79 -15.04 -12.41
CA THR A 228 -9.32 -16.43 -12.30
C THR A 228 -8.87 -16.76 -10.88
N LEU A 229 -9.76 -17.32 -10.06
CA LEU A 229 -9.44 -17.65 -8.68
C LEU A 229 -8.27 -18.64 -8.48
N PRO A 230 -8.04 -19.64 -9.35
CA PRO A 230 -6.99 -20.64 -9.15
C PRO A 230 -5.56 -20.15 -9.39
N THR A 231 -5.39 -19.07 -10.13
CA THR A 231 -4.07 -18.54 -10.48
C THR A 231 -3.92 -17.11 -9.97
N PHE A 232 -2.77 -16.78 -9.46
CA PHE A 232 -2.38 -15.43 -9.11
C PHE A 232 -0.87 -15.40 -8.89
N SER A 233 -0.20 -14.41 -9.46
CA SER A 233 1.23 -14.23 -9.32
C SER A 233 1.60 -12.76 -9.27
N ARG A 234 2.85 -12.44 -8.94
CA ARG A 234 3.36 -11.06 -9.01
C ARG A 234 3.24 -10.47 -10.42
N MET A 235 3.58 -11.28 -11.43
CA MET A 235 3.49 -10.85 -12.84
C MET A 235 2.05 -10.60 -13.25
N GLU A 236 1.15 -11.49 -12.89
CA GLU A 236 -0.28 -11.36 -13.15
C GLU A 236 -0.87 -10.13 -12.43
N ALA A 237 -0.44 -9.86 -11.19
CA ALA A 237 -0.84 -8.65 -10.46
C ALA A 237 -0.48 -7.37 -11.22
N ALA A 238 0.70 -7.30 -11.85
CA ALA A 238 1.10 -6.13 -12.64
C ALA A 238 0.22 -5.93 -13.90
N GLU A 239 -0.31 -7.00 -14.47
CA GLU A 239 -1.22 -6.93 -15.62
C GLU A 239 -2.65 -6.55 -15.21
N LEU A 240 -3.09 -7.01 -14.05
CA LEU A 240 -4.44 -6.81 -13.51
C LEU A 240 -4.66 -5.39 -12.95
N ILE A 241 -3.60 -4.65 -12.62
CA ILE A 241 -3.75 -3.24 -12.24
C ILE A 241 -4.39 -2.46 -13.38
N PRO A 242 -5.53 -1.76 -13.13
CA PRO A 242 -6.26 -1.04 -14.17
C PRO A 242 -5.40 -0.01 -14.90
N LYS A 243 -5.60 0.12 -16.21
CA LYS A 243 -4.92 1.14 -17.03
C LYS A 243 -5.28 2.56 -16.65
N SER A 244 -6.42 2.75 -15.97
CA SER A 244 -6.83 4.02 -15.36
C SER A 244 -5.88 4.53 -14.28
N ASN A 245 -4.98 3.67 -13.75
CA ASN A 245 -3.93 4.02 -12.80
C ASN A 245 -2.53 3.70 -13.35
N PRO A 246 -1.96 4.54 -14.20
CA PRO A 246 -0.69 4.26 -14.87
C PRO A 246 0.51 4.23 -13.92
N PHE A 247 0.51 5.07 -12.87
CA PHE A 247 1.60 5.08 -11.88
C PHE A 247 1.67 3.74 -11.13
N LEU A 248 0.56 3.29 -10.54
CA LEU A 248 0.51 2.04 -9.79
C LEU A 248 0.85 0.84 -10.70
N ARG A 249 0.39 0.87 -11.95
CA ARG A 249 0.70 -0.17 -12.93
C ARG A 249 2.20 -0.27 -13.20
N LYS A 250 2.88 0.85 -13.39
CA LYS A 250 4.33 0.90 -13.60
C LYS A 250 5.09 0.45 -12.33
N LEU A 251 4.69 0.92 -11.16
CA LEU A 251 5.26 0.45 -9.89
C LEU A 251 5.16 -1.06 -9.75
N PHE A 252 4.02 -1.65 -10.14
CA PHE A 252 3.83 -3.10 -10.08
C PHE A 252 4.60 -3.85 -11.17
N GLN A 253 4.87 -3.25 -12.32
CA GLN A 253 5.79 -3.82 -13.31
C GLN A 253 7.21 -3.94 -12.75
N ASP A 254 7.68 -2.99 -11.97
CA ASP A 254 8.97 -3.09 -11.26
C ASP A 254 8.93 -4.17 -10.18
N ILE A 255 7.86 -4.24 -9.38
CA ILE A 255 7.68 -5.25 -8.34
C ILE A 255 7.55 -6.67 -8.92
N ALA A 256 6.90 -6.81 -10.06
CA ALA A 256 6.74 -8.08 -10.77
C ALA A 256 8.02 -8.49 -11.52
N GLY A 257 8.85 -7.51 -11.88
CA GLY A 257 10.04 -7.70 -12.69
C GLY A 257 11.14 -8.51 -12.00
N PHE A 258 12.16 -8.87 -12.80
CA PHE A 258 13.37 -9.55 -12.32
C PHE A 258 14.24 -8.64 -11.43
N ASP A 259 13.99 -7.34 -11.48
CA ASP A 259 14.76 -6.32 -10.74
C ASP A 259 14.21 -6.05 -9.33
N LEU A 260 13.15 -6.75 -8.90
CA LEU A 260 12.70 -6.65 -7.51
C LEU A 260 13.84 -7.02 -6.57
N ASP A 261 14.09 -6.17 -5.59
CA ASP A 261 15.06 -6.45 -4.54
C ASP A 261 14.81 -7.84 -3.95
N THR A 262 15.81 -8.72 -4.07
CA THR A 262 15.71 -10.14 -3.67
C THR A 262 15.32 -10.31 -2.21
N ARG A 263 15.61 -9.31 -1.38
CA ARG A 263 15.22 -9.24 0.03
C ARG A 263 13.70 -9.17 0.24
N LEU A 264 12.94 -8.68 -0.75
CA LEU A 264 11.49 -8.52 -0.69
C LEU A 264 10.72 -9.61 -1.42
N THR A 265 11.35 -10.28 -2.37
CA THR A 265 10.69 -11.23 -3.27
C THR A 265 9.84 -12.26 -2.51
N TRP A 266 10.40 -12.88 -1.49
CA TRP A 266 9.72 -13.91 -0.71
C TRP A 266 8.50 -13.38 0.05
N ILE A 267 8.53 -12.13 0.57
CA ILE A 267 7.40 -11.53 1.30
C ILE A 267 6.26 -11.22 0.34
N VAL A 268 6.59 -10.73 -0.87
CA VAL A 268 5.58 -10.46 -1.90
C VAL A 268 4.95 -11.78 -2.38
N ASP A 269 5.74 -12.84 -2.53
CA ASP A 269 5.22 -14.18 -2.86
C ASP A 269 4.32 -14.75 -1.76
N GLU A 270 4.59 -14.39 -0.48
CA GLU A 270 3.69 -14.71 0.63
C GLU A 270 2.35 -13.95 0.56
N LEU A 271 2.36 -12.70 0.12
CA LEU A 271 1.11 -11.98 -0.16
C LEU A 271 0.33 -12.64 -1.29
N VAL A 272 1.02 -13.10 -2.35
CA VAL A 272 0.41 -13.89 -3.44
C VAL A 272 -0.33 -15.10 -2.86
N ASN A 273 0.29 -15.85 -1.93
CA ASN A 273 -0.36 -17.02 -1.33
C ASN A 273 -1.59 -16.68 -0.49
N ILE A 274 -1.57 -15.56 0.25
CA ILE A 274 -2.75 -15.07 0.96
C ILE A 274 -3.87 -14.79 -0.04
N PHE A 275 -3.56 -14.16 -1.15
CA PHE A 275 -4.54 -13.83 -2.18
C PHE A 275 -5.03 -15.05 -2.97
N LEU A 276 -4.18 -16.04 -3.22
CA LEU A 276 -4.60 -17.34 -3.77
C LEU A 276 -5.60 -18.07 -2.85
N ALA A 277 -5.41 -17.93 -1.53
CA ALA A 277 -6.35 -18.48 -0.55
C ALA A 277 -7.61 -17.63 -0.33
N SER A 278 -7.80 -16.53 -1.09
CA SER A 278 -8.86 -15.54 -0.88
C SER A 278 -9.62 -15.25 -2.17
N ASP A 279 -10.96 -15.28 -2.08
CA ASP A 279 -11.85 -14.69 -3.09
C ASP A 279 -12.16 -13.24 -2.68
N VAL A 280 -11.26 -12.32 -3.06
CA VAL A 280 -11.34 -10.91 -2.64
C VAL A 280 -12.61 -10.25 -3.14
N ALA A 281 -13.03 -10.52 -4.38
CA ALA A 281 -14.23 -9.94 -4.95
C ALA A 281 -15.49 -10.34 -4.16
N ASN A 282 -15.60 -11.63 -3.78
CA ASN A 282 -16.72 -12.12 -2.98
C ASN A 282 -16.68 -11.64 -1.52
N ILE A 283 -15.48 -11.58 -0.94
CA ILE A 283 -15.27 -10.99 0.40
C ILE A 283 -15.78 -9.56 0.43
N MET A 284 -15.40 -8.74 -0.56
CA MET A 284 -15.76 -7.32 -0.63
C MET A 284 -17.26 -7.13 -0.93
N LYS A 285 -17.86 -7.96 -1.78
CA LYS A 285 -19.30 -7.91 -2.09
C LYS A 285 -20.18 -8.08 -0.86
N ASN A 286 -19.74 -8.85 0.11
CA ASN A 286 -20.47 -9.14 1.33
C ASN A 286 -20.06 -8.25 2.51
N PHE A 287 -18.92 -7.57 2.40
CA PHE A 287 -18.39 -6.69 3.43
C PHE A 287 -19.20 -5.38 3.47
N GLY A 288 -19.67 -5.01 4.64
CA GLY A 288 -20.49 -3.80 4.81
C GLY A 288 -22.01 -4.04 4.79
N ARG A 289 -22.51 -5.10 4.14
CA ARG A 289 -23.95 -5.42 4.16
C ARG A 289 -24.49 -5.75 5.55
N SER A 290 -23.70 -6.44 6.36
CA SER A 290 -24.06 -6.79 7.74
C SER A 290 -23.95 -5.62 8.71
N THR A 291 -23.13 -4.62 8.41
CA THR A 291 -22.82 -3.49 9.29
C THR A 291 -23.54 -2.19 8.90
N LYS A 292 -24.38 -2.20 7.83
CA LYS A 292 -25.01 -1.01 7.22
C LYS A 292 -24.01 0.08 6.82
N GLN A 293 -22.78 -0.29 6.57
CA GLN A 293 -21.71 0.61 6.16
C GLN A 293 -21.68 0.66 4.63
N GLU A 294 -21.79 1.87 4.09
CA GLU A 294 -22.05 2.07 2.67
C GLU A 294 -20.79 1.91 1.77
N ASP A 295 -19.58 1.82 2.37
CA ASP A 295 -18.32 1.79 1.62
C ASP A 295 -17.40 0.65 2.07
N PRO A 296 -17.44 -0.51 1.41
CA PRO A 296 -16.63 -1.67 1.78
C PRO A 296 -15.12 -1.43 1.63
N VAL A 297 -14.70 -0.60 0.67
CA VAL A 297 -13.28 -0.31 0.41
C VAL A 297 -12.67 0.47 1.56
N VAL A 298 -13.38 1.53 2.02
CA VAL A 298 -12.94 2.34 3.16
C VAL A 298 -12.86 1.50 4.42
N HIS A 299 -13.87 0.67 4.69
CA HIS A 299 -13.86 -0.19 5.88
C HIS A 299 -12.76 -1.22 5.88
N PHE A 300 -12.48 -1.82 4.73
CA PHE A 300 -11.37 -2.74 4.60
C PHE A 300 -10.04 -2.03 4.86
N TYR A 301 -9.88 -0.82 4.30
CA TYR A 301 -8.71 0.02 4.52
C TYR A 301 -8.54 0.39 6.00
N GLU A 302 -9.62 0.82 6.67
CA GLU A 302 -9.61 1.11 8.11
C GLU A 302 -9.23 -0.10 8.96
N THR A 303 -9.80 -1.26 8.63
CA THR A 303 -9.51 -2.51 9.33
C THR A 303 -8.03 -2.86 9.19
N PHE A 304 -7.51 -2.79 7.96
CA PHE A 304 -6.09 -3.03 7.72
C PHE A 304 -5.20 -2.04 8.47
N LEU A 305 -5.48 -0.71 8.42
CA LEU A 305 -4.70 0.28 9.16
C LEU A 305 -4.76 0.07 10.68
N GLY A 306 -5.92 -0.34 11.19
CA GLY A 306 -6.10 -0.70 12.59
C GLY A 306 -5.22 -1.88 13.00
N GLU A 307 -5.05 -2.85 12.13
CA GLU A 307 -4.17 -4.01 12.34
C GLU A 307 -2.70 -3.68 12.04
N TYR A 308 -2.44 -2.84 11.04
CA TYR A 308 -1.08 -2.47 10.64
C TYR A 308 -0.41 -1.56 11.67
N ASN A 309 -1.01 -0.42 12.00
CA ASN A 309 -0.46 0.52 12.97
C ASN A 309 -1.56 1.39 13.61
N PRO A 310 -2.14 0.97 14.75
CA PRO A 310 -3.19 1.72 15.44
C PRO A 310 -2.76 3.13 15.89
N ALA A 311 -1.49 3.33 16.23
CA ALA A 311 -0.95 4.62 16.67
C ALA A 311 -0.82 5.58 15.48
N LEU A 312 -0.38 5.10 14.33
CA LEU A 312 -0.23 5.90 13.12
C LEU A 312 -1.60 6.33 12.56
N ARG A 313 -2.60 5.46 12.64
CA ARG A 313 -3.99 5.78 12.34
C ARG A 313 -4.46 7.00 13.13
N LYS A 314 -4.16 7.03 14.43
CA LYS A 314 -4.54 8.12 15.33
C LYS A 314 -3.72 9.39 15.11
N ALA A 315 -2.40 9.26 14.88
CA ALA A 315 -1.47 10.37 14.76
C ALA A 315 -1.61 11.15 13.43
N ARG A 316 -1.93 10.47 12.33
CA ARG A 316 -2.09 11.11 11.01
C ARG A 316 -3.47 11.72 10.79
N GLY A 317 -4.36 11.68 11.79
CA GLY A 317 -5.71 12.26 11.68
C GLY A 317 -6.51 11.65 10.51
N VAL A 318 -6.20 10.42 10.10
CA VAL A 318 -6.94 9.70 9.06
C VAL A 318 -8.29 9.28 9.62
N TRP A 319 -9.13 10.29 9.84
CA TRP A 319 -10.51 10.12 10.23
C TRP A 319 -11.35 10.24 8.96
N TYR A 320 -12.01 9.15 8.62
CA TYR A 320 -12.95 9.18 7.50
C TYR A 320 -14.10 10.08 7.84
N THR A 321 -14.46 10.94 6.90
CA THR A 321 -15.63 11.78 7.05
C THR A 321 -16.86 10.88 7.07
N PRO A 322 -17.71 10.98 8.12
CA PRO A 322 -18.94 10.19 8.16
C PRO A 322 -19.78 10.40 6.90
N GLN A 323 -20.28 9.33 6.31
CA GLN A 323 -21.03 9.39 5.05
C GLN A 323 -22.18 10.41 5.06
N PRO A 324 -22.98 10.58 6.14
CA PRO A 324 -24.01 11.63 6.18
C PRO A 324 -23.46 13.05 6.00
N VAL A 325 -22.24 13.33 6.50
CA VAL A 325 -21.57 14.62 6.34
C VAL A 325 -21.12 14.81 4.88
N VAL A 326 -20.50 13.79 4.29
CA VAL A 326 -20.10 13.81 2.86
C VAL A 326 -21.32 14.06 1.97
N ASN A 327 -22.41 13.32 2.20
CA ASN A 327 -23.66 13.44 1.46
C ASN A 327 -24.27 14.84 1.60
N PHE A 328 -24.20 15.42 2.81
CA PHE A 328 -24.68 16.78 3.04
C PHE A 328 -23.86 17.81 2.26
N ILE A 329 -22.53 17.73 2.36
CA ILE A 329 -21.61 18.68 1.69
C ILE A 329 -21.78 18.62 0.17
N VAL A 330 -21.82 17.42 -0.43
CA VAL A 330 -22.00 17.25 -1.88
C VAL A 330 -23.34 17.81 -2.35
N ARG A 331 -24.44 17.58 -1.61
CA ARG A 331 -25.75 18.16 -1.93
C ARG A 331 -25.77 19.68 -1.80
N ALA A 332 -25.16 20.21 -0.72
CA ALA A 332 -25.06 21.65 -0.52
C ALA A 332 -24.33 22.34 -1.68
N VAL A 333 -23.22 21.75 -2.14
CA VAL A 333 -22.49 22.25 -3.31
C VAL A 333 -23.34 22.19 -4.58
N ASP A 334 -24.05 21.08 -4.82
CA ASP A 334 -24.96 20.98 -5.98
C ASP A 334 -26.07 22.05 -5.95
N ASP A 335 -26.62 22.33 -4.77
CA ASP A 335 -27.66 23.34 -4.59
C ASP A 335 -27.10 24.77 -4.76
N ILE A 336 -25.93 25.08 -4.17
CA ILE A 336 -25.26 26.38 -4.34
C ILE A 336 -24.95 26.65 -5.82
N LEU A 337 -24.45 25.66 -6.55
CA LEU A 337 -24.18 25.81 -7.99
C LEU A 337 -25.47 26.18 -8.78
N LYS A 338 -26.62 25.65 -8.37
CA LYS A 338 -27.91 25.97 -9.01
C LYS A 338 -28.45 27.33 -8.62
N THR A 339 -28.34 27.72 -7.35
CA THR A 339 -28.99 28.94 -6.81
C THR A 339 -28.15 30.18 -6.96
N GLU A 340 -26.82 30.07 -6.77
CA GLU A 340 -25.93 31.23 -6.75
C GLU A 340 -25.11 31.42 -8.03
N PHE A 341 -24.98 30.34 -8.86
CA PHE A 341 -24.15 30.37 -10.07
C PHE A 341 -24.92 30.15 -11.37
N ASP A 342 -26.26 30.13 -11.32
CA ASP A 342 -27.14 29.92 -12.48
C ASP A 342 -26.80 28.65 -13.28
N LEU A 343 -26.42 27.56 -12.60
CA LEU A 343 -26.09 26.29 -13.21
C LEU A 343 -27.18 25.24 -12.91
N PRO A 344 -28.25 25.14 -13.71
CA PRO A 344 -29.44 24.33 -13.40
C PRO A 344 -29.12 22.85 -13.17
N GLN A 345 -28.04 22.35 -13.76
CA GLN A 345 -27.59 20.97 -13.57
C GLN A 345 -26.65 20.80 -12.38
N GLY A 346 -26.25 21.89 -11.70
CA GLY A 346 -25.36 21.86 -10.53
C GLY A 346 -24.06 21.11 -10.84
N LEU A 347 -23.71 20.11 -10.00
CA LEU A 347 -22.54 19.28 -10.21
C LEU A 347 -22.54 18.47 -11.53
N ALA A 348 -23.68 18.25 -12.14
CA ALA A 348 -23.79 17.56 -13.43
C ALA A 348 -23.67 18.49 -14.64
N ASP A 349 -23.45 19.79 -14.44
CA ASP A 349 -23.36 20.77 -15.51
C ASP A 349 -22.21 20.45 -16.48
N THR A 350 -22.47 20.61 -17.79
CA THR A 350 -21.51 20.31 -18.87
C THR A 350 -21.10 21.55 -19.66
N SER A 351 -21.51 22.75 -19.21
CA SER A 351 -21.12 23.99 -19.85
C SER A 351 -19.62 24.18 -19.88
N LYS A 352 -19.11 24.82 -20.94
CA LYS A 352 -17.69 25.00 -21.17
C LYS A 352 -17.33 26.47 -21.24
N ILE A 353 -16.13 26.79 -20.82
CA ILE A 353 -15.52 28.11 -20.97
C ILE A 353 -14.22 28.01 -21.73
N LYS A 354 -13.81 29.08 -22.35
CA LYS A 354 -12.52 29.20 -23.03
C LYS A 354 -11.50 29.76 -22.05
N ILE A 355 -10.38 29.10 -21.91
CA ILE A 355 -9.24 29.57 -21.12
C ILE A 355 -8.00 29.68 -22.00
N LYS A 356 -7.09 30.56 -21.64
CA LYS A 356 -5.79 30.67 -22.28
C LYS A 356 -4.81 29.77 -21.57
N LYS A 357 -4.23 28.82 -22.30
CA LYS A 357 -3.17 27.94 -21.76
C LYS A 357 -1.84 28.35 -22.36
N LYS A 358 -0.84 28.55 -21.51
CA LYS A 358 0.55 28.75 -21.90
C LYS A 358 1.18 27.41 -22.26
N ALA A 359 1.56 27.22 -23.50
CA ALA A 359 2.33 26.08 -23.98
C ALA A 359 3.74 26.52 -24.33
N VAL A 360 4.74 25.74 -23.88
CA VAL A 360 6.12 25.96 -24.26
C VAL A 360 6.41 25.17 -25.53
N THR A 361 6.68 25.85 -26.62
CA THR A 361 7.12 25.21 -27.86
C THR A 361 8.64 25.38 -28.02
N GLN A 362 9.32 24.26 -28.24
CA GLN A 362 10.75 24.27 -28.57
C GLN A 362 10.94 24.09 -30.06
N THR A 363 11.54 25.07 -30.73
CA THR A 363 11.93 24.93 -32.13
C THR A 363 13.11 24.01 -32.29
N LEU A 364 12.99 22.97 -33.12
CA LEU A 364 14.07 22.05 -33.45
C LEU A 364 15.10 22.74 -34.38
N GLY A 365 16.37 22.79 -33.99
CA GLY A 365 17.47 23.30 -34.81
C GLY A 365 18.63 23.88 -34.00
N LYS A 366 19.74 24.23 -34.69
CA LYS A 366 21.00 24.80 -34.08
C LYS A 366 20.76 26.10 -33.30
N ASN A 367 19.58 26.74 -33.42
CA ASN A 367 19.16 27.94 -32.67
C ASN A 367 17.83 27.70 -31.98
N ALA A 368 17.75 26.61 -31.19
CA ALA A 368 16.53 26.28 -30.44
C ALA A 368 16.15 27.44 -29.50
N LYS A 369 15.03 28.11 -29.81
CA LYS A 369 14.43 29.10 -28.91
C LYS A 369 13.20 28.51 -28.26
N ILE A 370 13.16 28.61 -26.95
CA ILE A 370 11.94 28.32 -26.18
C ILE A 370 11.00 29.51 -26.39
N LYS A 371 9.80 29.24 -26.94
CA LYS A 371 8.76 30.26 -27.14
C LYS A 371 7.52 29.84 -26.35
N GLU A 372 7.06 30.71 -25.46
CA GLU A 372 5.74 30.57 -24.87
C GLU A 372 4.68 30.96 -25.93
N VAL A 373 3.74 30.05 -26.19
CA VAL A 373 2.58 30.28 -27.08
C VAL A 373 1.33 30.14 -26.24
N GLU A 374 0.49 31.16 -26.22
CA GLU A 374 -0.84 31.08 -25.63
C GLU A 374 -1.79 30.41 -26.64
N THR A 375 -2.43 29.33 -26.21
CA THR A 375 -3.49 28.63 -26.97
C THR A 375 -4.81 28.73 -26.21
N GLU A 376 -5.89 29.01 -26.91
CA GLU A 376 -7.23 28.89 -26.33
C GLU A 376 -7.66 27.43 -26.33
N ILE A 377 -8.12 26.95 -25.17
CA ILE A 377 -8.70 25.61 -25.00
C ILE A 377 -10.07 25.72 -24.33
N GLU A 378 -10.98 24.83 -24.69
CA GLU A 378 -12.28 24.71 -24.03
C GLU A 378 -12.15 23.73 -22.85
N VAL A 379 -12.61 24.15 -21.67
CA VAL A 379 -12.68 23.34 -20.47
C VAL A 379 -14.06 23.45 -19.83
N HIS A 380 -14.46 22.45 -19.07
CA HIS A 380 -15.72 22.52 -18.32
C HIS A 380 -15.68 23.67 -17.30
N LYS A 381 -16.77 24.42 -17.19
CA LYS A 381 -16.91 25.52 -16.23
C LYS A 381 -16.83 24.99 -14.80
N VAL A 382 -17.56 23.91 -14.48
CA VAL A 382 -17.54 23.26 -13.17
C VAL A 382 -16.37 22.30 -13.07
N GLN A 383 -15.20 22.81 -12.71
CA GLN A 383 -14.02 21.98 -12.34
C GLN A 383 -14.05 21.72 -10.83
N ILE A 384 -13.99 20.45 -10.46
CA ILE A 384 -14.05 19.98 -9.06
C ILE A 384 -12.65 19.51 -8.67
N LEU A 385 -12.19 19.93 -7.50
CA LEU A 385 -10.91 19.52 -6.92
C LEU A 385 -11.09 19.05 -5.47
N ASP A 386 -10.65 17.83 -5.20
CA ASP A 386 -10.40 17.35 -3.84
C ASP A 386 -8.87 17.38 -3.59
N PRO A 387 -8.39 18.34 -2.78
CA PRO A 387 -6.95 18.53 -2.59
C PRO A 387 -6.33 17.55 -1.58
N ALA A 388 -7.14 16.73 -0.92
CA ALA A 388 -6.72 15.72 0.05
C ALA A 388 -7.63 14.50 -0.08
N THR A 389 -7.55 13.88 -1.25
CA THR A 389 -8.50 12.89 -1.75
C THR A 389 -8.68 11.68 -0.82
N GLY A 390 -7.64 11.31 -0.07
CA GLY A 390 -7.69 10.11 0.75
C GLY A 390 -8.01 8.88 -0.09
N THR A 391 -9.01 8.13 0.34
CA THR A 391 -9.55 6.98 -0.41
C THR A 391 -10.62 7.37 -1.44
N GLY A 392 -10.76 8.65 -1.78
CA GLY A 392 -11.69 9.12 -2.81
C GLY A 392 -13.14 9.28 -2.37
N THR A 393 -13.41 9.46 -1.08
CA THR A 393 -14.79 9.45 -0.55
C THR A 393 -15.66 10.58 -1.10
N PHE A 394 -15.14 11.82 -1.17
CA PHE A 394 -15.88 12.94 -1.75
C PHE A 394 -16.09 12.80 -3.25
N LEU A 395 -15.03 12.43 -3.98
CA LEU A 395 -15.13 12.23 -5.43
C LEU A 395 -16.13 11.12 -5.79
N ALA A 396 -16.12 10.02 -5.03
CA ALA A 396 -17.07 8.93 -5.21
C ALA A 396 -18.52 9.38 -4.94
N GLU A 397 -18.75 10.18 -3.89
CA GLU A 397 -20.10 10.70 -3.62
C GLU A 397 -20.57 11.69 -4.69
N VAL A 398 -19.68 12.52 -5.24
CA VAL A 398 -20.00 13.37 -6.40
C VAL A 398 -20.46 12.51 -7.58
N VAL A 399 -19.76 11.41 -7.88
CA VAL A 399 -20.16 10.48 -8.94
C VAL A 399 -21.53 9.86 -8.65
N LYS A 400 -21.76 9.36 -7.44
CA LYS A 400 -23.06 8.79 -7.02
C LYS A 400 -24.18 9.81 -7.13
N HIS A 401 -23.94 11.04 -6.68
CA HIS A 401 -24.92 12.12 -6.74
C HIS A 401 -25.29 12.47 -8.18
N ILE A 402 -24.31 12.57 -9.05
CA ILE A 402 -24.54 12.84 -10.49
C ILE A 402 -25.24 11.65 -11.14
N HIS A 403 -24.81 10.41 -10.88
CA HIS A 403 -25.38 9.20 -11.47
C HIS A 403 -26.89 9.09 -11.23
N LYS A 404 -27.40 9.50 -10.06
CA LYS A 404 -28.84 9.53 -9.76
C LYS A 404 -29.65 10.34 -10.80
N LYS A 405 -29.06 11.35 -11.42
CA LYS A 405 -29.72 12.15 -12.48
C LYS A 405 -29.82 11.39 -13.81
N PHE A 406 -29.06 10.29 -13.96
CA PHE A 406 -29.05 9.43 -15.14
C PHE A 406 -29.81 8.12 -14.94
N GLU A 407 -30.51 7.95 -13.80
CA GLU A 407 -31.39 6.79 -13.59
C GLU A 407 -32.42 6.70 -14.73
N GLY A 408 -32.49 5.53 -15.38
CA GLY A 408 -33.32 5.30 -16.55
C GLY A 408 -32.70 5.77 -17.89
N GLN A 409 -31.52 6.37 -17.88
CA GLN A 409 -30.83 6.89 -19.07
C GLN A 409 -29.43 6.26 -19.27
N GLN A 410 -29.28 5.00 -18.96
CA GLN A 410 -27.99 4.29 -18.96
C GLN A 410 -27.26 4.35 -20.31
N GLY A 411 -27.98 4.48 -21.43
CA GLY A 411 -27.38 4.56 -22.76
C GLY A 411 -26.45 5.76 -22.98
N ILE A 412 -26.64 6.86 -22.25
CA ILE A 412 -25.82 8.06 -22.35
C ILE A 412 -24.79 8.18 -21.21
N TRP A 413 -24.93 7.39 -20.15
CA TRP A 413 -24.06 7.48 -18.96
C TRP A 413 -22.58 7.28 -19.28
N SER A 414 -22.22 6.21 -19.99
CA SER A 414 -20.81 5.96 -20.35
C SER A 414 -20.19 7.09 -21.16
N LYS A 415 -20.96 7.68 -22.08
CA LYS A 415 -20.50 8.84 -22.86
C LYS A 415 -20.30 10.06 -21.97
N TYR A 416 -21.22 10.32 -21.06
CA TYR A 416 -21.12 11.42 -20.10
C TYR A 416 -19.91 11.25 -19.18
N VAL A 417 -19.69 10.05 -18.61
CA VAL A 417 -18.53 9.77 -17.77
C VAL A 417 -17.22 10.08 -18.50
N THR A 418 -17.09 9.58 -19.73
CA THR A 418 -15.87 9.76 -20.52
C THR A 418 -15.64 11.23 -20.91
N LYS A 419 -16.69 11.94 -21.39
CA LYS A 419 -16.53 13.26 -21.98
C LYS A 419 -16.67 14.41 -20.98
N ASP A 420 -17.49 14.24 -19.97
CA ASP A 420 -17.94 15.34 -19.12
C ASP A 420 -17.64 15.13 -17.63
N LEU A 421 -17.53 13.91 -17.11
CA LEU A 421 -17.28 13.67 -15.70
C LEU A 421 -15.78 13.56 -15.41
N ILE A 422 -15.08 12.59 -15.99
CA ILE A 422 -13.66 12.36 -15.73
C ILE A 422 -12.79 13.61 -16.02
N PRO A 423 -13.00 14.37 -17.13
CA PRO A 423 -12.15 15.53 -17.42
C PRO A 423 -12.19 16.67 -16.41
N ARG A 424 -13.17 16.71 -15.51
CA ARG A 424 -13.36 17.80 -14.55
C ARG A 424 -13.37 17.37 -13.07
N LEU A 425 -13.22 16.06 -12.81
CA LEU A 425 -13.17 15.51 -11.46
C LEU A 425 -11.72 15.26 -11.08
N ASN A 426 -11.12 16.19 -10.33
CA ASN A 426 -9.71 16.19 -10.02
C ASN A 426 -9.49 15.84 -8.54
N GLY A 427 -8.43 15.09 -8.25
CA GLY A 427 -8.01 14.74 -6.92
C GLY A 427 -6.50 14.78 -6.75
N PHE A 428 -6.04 15.22 -5.58
CA PHE A 428 -4.63 15.19 -5.19
C PHE A 428 -4.47 14.35 -3.93
N GLU A 429 -3.49 13.47 -3.92
CA GLU A 429 -3.19 12.62 -2.78
C GLU A 429 -1.68 12.49 -2.61
N LEU A 430 -1.22 12.56 -1.37
CA LEU A 430 0.19 12.48 -1.02
C LEU A 430 0.67 11.04 -0.77
N LEU A 431 -0.20 10.19 -0.24
CA LEU A 431 0.14 8.84 0.18
C LEU A 431 -0.21 7.82 -0.90
N MET A 432 0.78 7.06 -1.36
CA MET A 432 0.62 6.06 -2.42
C MET A 432 -0.48 5.02 -2.12
N ALA A 433 -0.61 4.58 -0.86
CA ALA A 433 -1.62 3.61 -0.47
C ALA A 433 -3.05 4.18 -0.60
N SER A 434 -3.28 5.39 -0.10
CA SER A 434 -4.57 6.09 -0.23
C SER A 434 -4.89 6.39 -1.70
N TYR A 435 -3.90 6.84 -2.46
CA TYR A 435 -3.98 7.05 -3.91
C TYR A 435 -4.43 5.76 -4.64
N ALA A 436 -3.79 4.62 -4.34
CA ALA A 436 -4.17 3.33 -4.92
C ALA A 436 -5.62 2.95 -4.60
N MET A 437 -6.04 3.17 -3.34
CA MET A 437 -7.40 2.89 -2.90
C MET A 437 -8.44 3.83 -3.53
N ALA A 438 -8.10 5.10 -3.73
CA ALA A 438 -8.99 6.04 -4.43
C ALA A 438 -9.25 5.61 -5.88
N HIS A 439 -8.21 5.18 -6.60
CA HIS A 439 -8.36 4.64 -7.95
C HIS A 439 -9.21 3.37 -7.98
N LEU A 440 -8.94 2.42 -7.08
CA LEU A 440 -9.72 1.19 -6.97
C LEU A 440 -11.21 1.50 -6.69
N LYS A 441 -11.48 2.38 -5.73
CA LYS A 441 -12.84 2.78 -5.38
C LYS A 441 -13.58 3.44 -6.55
N MET A 442 -12.91 4.32 -7.28
CA MET A 442 -13.50 4.96 -8.46
C MET A 442 -13.80 3.96 -9.56
N ASP A 443 -12.89 3.02 -9.79
CA ASP A 443 -13.07 1.96 -10.79
C ASP A 443 -14.24 1.04 -10.45
N MET A 444 -14.31 0.56 -9.19
CA MET A 444 -15.42 -0.23 -8.68
C MET A 444 -16.75 0.51 -8.82
N LEU A 445 -16.82 1.76 -8.36
CA LEU A 445 -18.04 2.56 -8.40
C LEU A 445 -18.52 2.79 -9.84
N LEU A 446 -17.63 3.16 -10.75
CA LEU A 446 -18.00 3.37 -12.14
C LEU A 446 -18.46 2.06 -12.79
N THR A 447 -17.82 0.95 -12.50
CA THR A 447 -18.24 -0.38 -12.96
C THR A 447 -19.65 -0.74 -12.43
N GLU A 448 -19.91 -0.49 -11.15
CA GLU A 448 -21.25 -0.71 -10.54
C GLU A 448 -22.35 0.16 -11.16
N THR A 449 -21.99 1.38 -11.60
CA THR A 449 -22.95 2.27 -12.31
C THR A 449 -23.19 1.86 -13.76
N GLY A 450 -22.53 0.80 -14.24
CA GLY A 450 -22.65 0.32 -15.62
C GLY A 450 -21.78 1.10 -16.62
N TYR A 451 -20.80 1.89 -16.17
CA TYR A 451 -19.83 2.54 -17.05
C TYR A 451 -19.00 1.49 -17.80
N LYS A 452 -18.88 1.68 -19.08
CA LYS A 452 -18.02 0.89 -19.97
C LYS A 452 -16.99 1.82 -20.59
N PRO A 453 -15.71 1.71 -20.18
CA PRO A 453 -14.66 2.53 -20.77
C PRO A 453 -14.51 2.22 -22.26
N THR A 454 -14.46 3.24 -23.09
CA THR A 454 -14.23 3.14 -24.54
C THR A 454 -12.77 3.33 -24.90
N ASP A 455 -12.01 3.97 -24.03
CA ASP A 455 -10.60 4.31 -24.20
C ASP A 455 -9.83 4.06 -22.89
N ASP A 456 -8.50 4.03 -22.96
CA ASP A 456 -7.61 3.92 -21.80
C ASP A 456 -7.57 5.26 -21.00
N GLN A 457 -8.76 5.79 -20.65
CA GLN A 457 -8.87 7.06 -19.97
C GLN A 457 -8.47 6.94 -18.51
N ARG A 458 -7.53 7.78 -18.10
CA ARG A 458 -7.03 7.89 -16.74
C ARG A 458 -8.00 8.69 -15.86
N PHE A 459 -8.22 8.23 -14.63
CA PHE A 459 -8.83 9.09 -13.59
C PHE A 459 -7.87 10.22 -13.22
N ARG A 460 -8.41 11.41 -13.03
CA ARG A 460 -7.62 12.60 -12.71
C ARG A 460 -7.35 12.72 -11.23
N ILE A 461 -6.94 11.63 -10.62
CA ILE A 461 -6.39 11.56 -9.26
C ILE A 461 -4.88 11.42 -9.41
N PHE A 462 -4.12 12.32 -8.78
CA PHE A 462 -2.68 12.42 -8.97
C PHE A 462 -1.94 12.28 -7.65
N LEU A 463 -0.82 11.57 -7.69
CA LEU A 463 0.09 11.46 -6.56
C LEU A 463 0.96 12.71 -6.51
N THR A 464 0.63 13.64 -5.60
CA THR A 464 1.31 14.93 -5.48
C THR A 464 1.11 15.55 -4.09
N ASN A 465 2.03 16.41 -3.69
CA ASN A 465 1.81 17.28 -2.55
C ASN A 465 0.98 18.50 -2.99
N SER A 466 -0.25 18.63 -2.49
CA SER A 466 -1.14 19.74 -2.80
C SER A 466 -0.57 21.10 -2.40
N LEU A 467 0.19 21.16 -1.31
CA LEU A 467 0.75 22.39 -0.74
C LEU A 467 2.09 22.80 -1.38
N GLU A 468 2.44 22.18 -2.53
CA GLU A 468 3.60 22.54 -3.33
C GLU A 468 3.21 22.84 -4.78
N GLU A 469 3.95 23.72 -5.42
CA GLU A 469 3.63 24.19 -6.77
C GLU A 469 4.32 23.38 -7.88
N ALA A 470 5.60 23.11 -7.75
CA ALA A 470 6.41 22.46 -8.78
C ALA A 470 7.47 21.54 -8.20
N HIS A 471 7.82 20.48 -8.93
CA HIS A 471 8.86 19.53 -8.56
C HIS A 471 9.97 19.50 -9.61
N PRO A 472 11.26 19.39 -9.19
CA PRO A 472 12.36 19.23 -10.13
C PRO A 472 12.35 17.83 -10.75
N ASP A 473 12.75 17.76 -12.03
CA ASP A 473 12.95 16.49 -12.72
C ASP A 473 14.18 15.75 -12.15
N THR A 474 14.07 14.46 -11.92
CA THR A 474 15.16 13.62 -11.39
C THR A 474 15.45 12.47 -12.35
N ALA A 475 16.71 12.02 -12.43
CA ALA A 475 17.23 11.18 -13.51
C ALA A 475 16.93 9.66 -13.40
N THR A 476 16.00 9.21 -12.55
CA THR A 476 15.64 7.79 -12.42
C THR A 476 14.29 7.48 -13.05
N LEU A 477 14.05 6.23 -13.48
CA LEU A 477 12.77 5.80 -14.04
C LEU A 477 11.61 6.01 -13.06
N PHE A 478 11.81 5.70 -11.79
CA PHE A 478 10.80 5.92 -10.75
C PHE A 478 10.50 7.41 -10.57
N SER A 479 11.53 8.26 -10.61
CA SER A 479 11.36 9.71 -10.53
C SER A 479 10.66 10.27 -11.76
N SER A 480 10.88 9.71 -12.96
CA SER A 480 10.15 10.15 -14.16
C SER A 480 8.65 9.91 -14.04
N TRP A 481 8.24 8.79 -13.43
CA TRP A 481 6.80 8.52 -13.20
C TRP A 481 6.19 9.43 -12.15
N LEU A 482 6.93 9.73 -11.08
CA LEU A 482 6.50 10.72 -10.08
C LEU A 482 6.45 12.12 -10.71
N SER A 483 7.41 12.49 -11.58
CA SER A 483 7.37 13.73 -12.33
C SER A 483 6.15 13.81 -13.24
N ASP A 484 5.81 12.75 -13.97
CA ASP A 484 4.62 12.70 -14.81
C ASP A 484 3.33 12.93 -13.99
N GLU A 485 3.24 12.36 -12.77
CA GLU A 485 2.12 12.61 -11.85
C GLU A 485 2.10 14.08 -11.40
N ALA A 486 3.25 14.57 -10.96
CA ALA A 486 3.40 15.94 -10.48
C ALA A 486 3.13 16.97 -11.59
N ASP A 487 3.63 16.74 -12.81
CA ASP A 487 3.44 17.64 -13.95
C ASP A 487 1.97 17.75 -14.37
N GLN A 488 1.24 16.62 -14.36
CA GLN A 488 -0.19 16.63 -14.63
C GLN A 488 -0.97 17.33 -13.50
N ALA A 489 -0.59 17.12 -12.23
CA ALA A 489 -1.16 17.85 -11.09
C ALA A 489 -0.85 19.35 -11.20
N ASN A 490 0.40 19.72 -11.54
CA ASN A 490 0.84 21.10 -11.72
C ASN A 490 0.10 21.79 -12.86
N ALA A 491 -0.22 21.07 -13.95
CA ALA A 491 -1.06 21.62 -15.01
C ALA A 491 -2.44 22.00 -14.50
N ILE A 492 -3.03 21.21 -13.58
CA ILE A 492 -4.30 21.56 -12.94
C ILE A 492 -4.11 22.76 -12.01
N LYS A 493 -3.09 22.73 -11.14
CA LYS A 493 -2.79 23.83 -10.21
C LYS A 493 -2.58 25.17 -10.96
N ARG A 494 -1.95 25.12 -12.13
CA ARG A 494 -1.65 26.32 -12.93
C ARG A 494 -2.79 26.77 -13.83
N ASP A 495 -3.44 25.82 -14.52
CA ASP A 495 -4.27 26.15 -15.70
C ASP A 495 -5.77 25.87 -15.49
N ALA A 496 -6.17 25.00 -14.55
CA ALA A 496 -7.57 24.66 -14.37
C ALA A 496 -8.34 25.78 -13.67
N PRO A 497 -9.50 26.18 -14.20
CA PRO A 497 -10.41 27.11 -13.53
C PRO A 497 -11.22 26.37 -12.46
N VAL A 498 -10.58 26.09 -11.33
CA VAL A 498 -11.24 25.32 -10.26
C VAL A 498 -12.33 26.16 -9.63
N MET A 499 -13.57 25.72 -9.78
CA MET A 499 -14.76 26.36 -9.26
C MET A 499 -15.22 25.74 -7.95
N VAL A 500 -14.99 24.45 -7.75
CA VAL A 500 -15.40 23.71 -6.55
C VAL A 500 -14.18 23.07 -5.91
N VAL A 501 -13.88 23.44 -4.66
CA VAL A 501 -12.91 22.75 -3.80
C VAL A 501 -13.68 22.03 -2.71
N ILE A 502 -13.54 20.71 -2.63
CA ILE A 502 -14.30 19.85 -1.74
C ILE A 502 -13.39 18.79 -1.14
N GLY A 503 -13.45 18.55 0.16
CA GLY A 503 -12.62 17.53 0.80
C GLY A 503 -12.62 17.62 2.30
N ASN A 504 -11.86 16.73 2.97
CA ASN A 504 -11.58 16.79 4.39
C ASN A 504 -10.05 16.74 4.59
N PRO A 505 -9.37 17.90 4.58
CA PRO A 505 -7.93 17.96 4.66
C PRO A 505 -7.41 17.51 6.04
N PRO A 506 -6.14 17.01 6.09
CA PRO A 506 -5.54 16.60 7.36
C PRO A 506 -5.30 17.79 8.30
N TYR A 507 -5.19 17.49 9.60
CA TYR A 507 -4.80 18.42 10.64
C TYR A 507 -3.35 18.13 11.05
N SER A 508 -2.51 19.14 11.10
CA SER A 508 -1.15 18.99 11.62
C SER A 508 -0.64 20.32 12.19
N VAL A 509 -0.73 20.45 13.51
CA VAL A 509 -0.27 21.63 14.23
C VAL A 509 1.21 21.92 14.00
N SER A 510 2.01 20.86 13.78
CA SER A 510 3.43 20.91 13.45
C SER A 510 3.65 20.56 11.98
N SER A 511 3.17 21.42 11.09
CA SER A 511 3.27 21.20 9.64
C SER A 511 4.73 21.15 9.17
N THR A 512 5.05 20.14 8.35
CA THR A 512 6.32 20.02 7.61
C THR A 512 6.22 20.64 6.21
N ASN A 513 5.00 20.98 5.76
CA ASN A 513 4.76 21.67 4.48
C ASN A 513 5.18 23.15 4.59
N LYS A 514 6.43 23.43 4.26
CA LYS A 514 7.05 24.77 4.37
C LYS A 514 7.59 25.26 3.02
N SER A 515 6.96 24.85 1.92
CA SER A 515 7.37 25.36 0.61
C SER A 515 7.19 26.89 0.54
N PRO A 516 8.08 27.61 -0.18
CA PRO A 516 7.98 29.07 -0.34
C PRO A 516 6.60 29.50 -0.87
N TRP A 517 6.02 28.68 -1.73
CA TRP A 517 4.69 28.96 -2.31
C TRP A 517 3.59 29.00 -1.26
N ILE A 518 3.42 27.94 -0.45
CA ILE A 518 2.35 27.90 0.56
C ILE A 518 2.60 28.89 1.71
N GLU A 519 3.86 29.11 2.06
CA GLU A 519 4.21 30.13 3.07
C GLU A 519 3.87 31.55 2.57
N SER A 520 4.08 31.84 1.28
CA SER A 520 3.70 33.12 0.69
C SER A 520 2.16 33.32 0.70
N LEU A 521 1.40 32.26 0.41
CA LEU A 521 -0.06 32.29 0.45
C LEU A 521 -0.58 32.52 1.88
N THR A 522 -0.02 31.81 2.86
CA THR A 522 -0.45 31.91 4.26
C THR A 522 0.02 33.21 4.94
N ALA A 523 1.01 33.90 4.37
CA ALA A 523 1.43 35.22 4.82
C ALA A 523 0.30 36.25 4.79
N ASP A 524 -0.66 36.13 3.87
CA ASP A 524 -1.84 36.98 3.80
C ASP A 524 -2.69 36.89 5.07
N TYR A 525 -2.83 35.70 5.67
CA TYR A 525 -3.56 35.50 6.92
C TYR A 525 -2.84 36.05 8.15
N LYS A 526 -1.52 36.28 8.06
CA LYS A 526 -0.67 36.77 9.15
C LYS A 526 -0.45 38.28 9.10
N LYS A 527 -0.83 38.97 8.03
CA LYS A 527 -0.42 40.32 7.65
C LYS A 527 -0.75 41.40 8.67
N ASP A 528 -1.91 41.32 9.34
CA ASP A 528 -2.38 42.35 10.25
C ASP A 528 -2.58 41.82 11.68
N MET A 529 -2.02 40.66 11.99
CA MET A 529 -2.19 40.04 13.31
C MET A 529 -1.30 40.68 14.36
N LYS A 530 -1.90 40.97 15.54
CA LYS A 530 -1.23 41.50 16.72
C LYS A 530 -0.96 40.43 17.79
N GLU A 531 -1.43 39.21 17.56
CA GLU A 531 -1.27 38.08 18.47
C GLU A 531 0.17 37.63 18.54
N ARG A 532 0.63 37.33 19.78
CA ARG A 532 2.00 36.86 20.02
C ARG A 532 2.22 35.40 19.56
N ASN A 533 1.16 34.60 19.58
CA ASN A 533 1.22 33.20 19.18
C ASN A 533 0.44 32.96 17.87
N ILE A 534 1.13 33.05 16.75
CA ILE A 534 0.59 32.80 15.41
C ILE A 534 0.91 31.38 14.91
N GLN A 535 1.52 30.51 15.75
CA GLN A 535 1.87 29.13 15.37
C GLN A 535 0.67 28.29 14.88
N PRO A 536 -0.54 28.43 15.45
CA PRO A 536 -1.71 27.69 14.94
C PRO A 536 -2.04 27.96 13.47
N LEU A 537 -1.67 29.13 12.92
CA LEU A 537 -1.86 29.44 11.49
C LEU A 537 -0.91 28.65 10.57
N SER A 538 0.04 27.94 11.14
CA SER A 538 0.94 27.07 10.40
C SER A 538 0.44 25.61 10.32
N ASP A 539 -0.76 25.34 10.87
CA ASP A 539 -1.43 24.03 10.72
C ASP A 539 -1.74 23.76 9.25
N ASP A 540 -1.56 22.51 8.82
CA ASP A 540 -1.88 22.10 7.45
C ASP A 540 -3.34 22.38 7.09
N TYR A 541 -4.27 22.24 8.04
CA TYR A 541 -5.67 22.56 7.83
C TYR A 541 -5.88 24.00 7.36
N ILE A 542 -5.21 24.96 8.00
CA ILE A 542 -5.26 26.38 7.60
C ILE A 542 -4.63 26.59 6.21
N LYS A 543 -3.53 25.88 5.93
CA LYS A 543 -2.89 25.91 4.61
C LYS A 543 -3.82 25.39 3.51
N PHE A 544 -4.59 24.33 3.78
CA PHE A 544 -5.58 23.83 2.84
C PHE A 544 -6.76 24.78 2.63
N ILE A 545 -7.22 25.49 3.67
CA ILE A 545 -8.23 26.54 3.53
C ILE A 545 -7.70 27.65 2.60
N ARG A 546 -6.47 28.12 2.84
CA ARG A 546 -5.87 29.17 2.00
C ARG A 546 -5.60 28.69 0.58
N PHE A 547 -5.23 27.41 0.41
CA PHE A 547 -5.12 26.76 -0.88
C PHE A 547 -6.44 26.80 -1.65
N GLY A 548 -7.55 26.38 -1.03
CA GLY A 548 -8.89 26.44 -1.63
C GLY A 548 -9.27 27.86 -2.03
N GLN A 549 -9.09 28.82 -1.14
CA GLN A 549 -9.33 30.25 -1.42
C GLN A 549 -8.49 30.74 -2.62
N HIS A 550 -7.21 30.36 -2.70
CA HIS A 550 -6.35 30.75 -3.83
C HIS A 550 -6.92 30.32 -5.18
N PHE A 551 -7.48 29.11 -5.28
CA PHE A 551 -8.06 28.62 -6.55
C PHE A 551 -9.36 29.36 -6.90
N ILE A 552 -10.21 29.63 -5.91
CA ILE A 552 -11.45 30.38 -6.09
C ILE A 552 -11.14 31.82 -6.49
N ASP A 553 -10.22 32.49 -5.80
CA ASP A 553 -9.78 33.85 -6.12
C ASP A 553 -9.21 33.91 -7.56
N LYS A 554 -8.40 32.92 -7.93
CA LYS A 554 -7.79 32.82 -9.26
C LYS A 554 -8.82 32.58 -10.37
N ASN A 555 -9.87 31.81 -10.09
CA ASN A 555 -10.96 31.56 -11.04
C ASN A 555 -11.91 32.76 -11.13
N GLY A 556 -11.99 33.56 -10.09
CA GLY A 556 -12.88 34.72 -9.98
C GLY A 556 -14.29 34.40 -9.47
N GLU A 557 -14.67 33.12 -9.42
CA GLU A 557 -15.94 32.63 -8.88
C GLU A 557 -15.79 31.19 -8.36
N GLY A 558 -16.53 30.82 -7.31
CA GLY A 558 -16.53 29.47 -6.75
C GLY A 558 -17.02 29.38 -5.32
#